data_2bc7b0a892dbb8522f3895467561ebeb
#
_entry.id   2bc7b0a892dbb8522f3895467561ebeb
#
_cell.length_a   1.000
_cell.length_b   1.000
_cell.length_c   1.000
_cell.angle_alpha   90.00
_cell.angle_beta   90.00
_cell.angle_gamma   90.00
#
_symmetry.space_group_name_H-M   'P 1'
#
loop_
_entity.id
_entity.type
_entity.pdbx_description
1 polymer ?
#
loop_
_entity_poly.entity_id
_entity_poly.type
_entity_poly.pdbx_seq_one_letter_code
_entity_poly.pdbx_strand_id
1 'polypeptide(L)'
;MPSLSLLYIFVRELAASRSFPREPEPDLVMDDPTQVAAYAEAGRIDGVMAAAYLFQSAHISQTIAGKLQVLDLGCGPATQLAQIAELNPTLQFTGVDLSPTMLADAKNHVGQLGLRNVGFLQADITRLDSIATASMDAVISTMALHHLPTQAHLQQCFEEIRRVLKPGGAVYLTDFCRLKSLKSVLFFAYMNARHQPHLFSLDYERSLRAAFLREDFEAAGASTLASGIKLLSTFKVPLLTVIKTPDLPLDTAVQRQVKAMRQGLRPRYRRDLNDMRIFFGLGGLRNDPF
;
A
#
# COMPACT_ATOMS: atom_id res chain seq x y z
N MET A 1 -12.88 5.56 -20.73
CA MET A 1 -14.02 4.66 -20.41
C MET A 1 -13.45 3.32 -19.99
N PRO A 2 -14.01 2.65 -18.96
CA PRO A 2 -13.59 1.31 -18.58
C PRO A 2 -13.71 0.37 -19.78
N SER A 3 -12.78 -0.58 -19.92
CA SER A 3 -12.87 -1.60 -20.96
C SER A 3 -14.09 -2.49 -20.74
N LEU A 4 -14.65 -3.09 -21.81
CA LEU A 4 -15.75 -4.05 -21.71
C LEU A 4 -15.39 -5.21 -20.76
N SER A 5 -14.13 -5.63 -20.73
CA SER A 5 -13.63 -6.66 -19.84
C SER A 5 -13.71 -6.22 -18.37
N LEU A 6 -13.37 -4.98 -18.05
CA LEU A 6 -13.48 -4.43 -16.70
C LEU A 6 -14.95 -4.36 -16.26
N LEU A 7 -15.86 -3.93 -17.15
CA LEU A 7 -17.28 -3.91 -16.87
C LEU A 7 -17.81 -5.32 -16.57
N TYR A 8 -17.39 -6.33 -17.34
CA TYR A 8 -17.74 -7.72 -17.10
C TYR A 8 -17.28 -8.20 -15.69
N ILE A 9 -16.05 -7.86 -15.30
CA ILE A 9 -15.52 -8.18 -13.97
C ILE A 9 -16.36 -7.52 -12.87
N PHE A 10 -16.73 -6.25 -13.04
CA PHE A 10 -17.61 -5.54 -12.10
C PHE A 10 -18.95 -6.25 -11.92
N VAL A 11 -19.64 -6.57 -13.01
CA VAL A 11 -20.92 -7.29 -12.96
C VAL A 11 -20.76 -8.65 -12.25
N ARG A 12 -19.68 -9.37 -12.56
CA ARG A 12 -19.38 -10.65 -11.94
C ARG A 12 -19.17 -10.55 -10.44
N GLU A 13 -18.35 -9.59 -9.99
CA GLU A 13 -18.09 -9.36 -8.57
C GLU A 13 -19.36 -8.95 -7.80
N LEU A 14 -20.23 -8.14 -8.42
CA LEU A 14 -21.50 -7.75 -7.83
C LEU A 14 -22.49 -8.93 -7.73
N ALA A 15 -22.52 -9.81 -8.74
CA ALA A 15 -23.43 -10.95 -8.78
C ALA A 15 -22.99 -12.14 -7.91
N ALA A 16 -21.69 -12.25 -7.59
CA ALA A 16 -21.17 -13.35 -6.78
C ALA A 16 -21.60 -13.20 -5.31
N SER A 17 -22.13 -14.28 -4.73
CA SER A 17 -22.62 -14.32 -3.35
C SER A 17 -21.55 -14.68 -2.32
N ARG A 18 -20.43 -15.26 -2.72
CA ARG A 18 -19.34 -15.70 -1.84
C ARG A 18 -18.01 -15.20 -2.37
N SER A 19 -17.09 -14.89 -1.44
CA SER A 19 -15.72 -14.57 -1.78
C SER A 19 -14.94 -15.81 -2.21
N PHE A 20 -13.94 -15.64 -3.06
CA PHE A 20 -12.96 -16.68 -3.38
C PHE A 20 -12.24 -17.10 -2.08
N PRO A 21 -11.97 -18.38 -1.83
CA PRO A 21 -11.24 -18.83 -0.65
C PRO A 21 -9.88 -18.15 -0.55
N ARG A 22 -9.46 -17.84 0.67
CA ARG A 22 -8.12 -17.30 0.92
C ARG A 22 -7.07 -18.40 0.73
N GLU A 23 -6.05 -18.09 -0.02
CA GLU A 23 -4.86 -18.91 -0.19
C GLU A 23 -3.66 -18.07 0.30
N PRO A 24 -3.23 -18.22 1.57
CA PRO A 24 -2.07 -17.51 2.08
C PRO A 24 -0.83 -17.79 1.22
N GLU A 25 0.04 -16.82 1.10
CA GLU A 25 1.30 -17.04 0.40
C GLU A 25 2.14 -18.09 1.14
N PRO A 26 2.83 -18.99 0.41
CA PRO A 26 3.58 -20.10 1.02
C PRO A 26 4.75 -19.61 1.86
N ASP A 27 5.36 -18.50 1.44
CA ASP A 27 6.52 -17.89 2.08
C ASP A 27 6.13 -16.52 2.66
N LEU A 28 6.50 -16.28 3.92
CA LEU A 28 6.29 -14.98 4.59
C LEU A 28 7.21 -13.88 4.06
N VAL A 29 8.25 -14.27 3.34
CA VAL A 29 9.36 -13.38 2.96
C VAL A 29 9.69 -13.61 1.50
N MET A 30 9.72 -12.54 0.74
CA MET A 30 10.23 -12.55 -0.63
C MET A 30 11.76 -12.37 -0.58
N ASP A 31 12.50 -13.47 -0.62
CA ASP A 31 13.98 -13.47 -0.55
C ASP A 31 14.66 -13.97 -1.85
N ASP A 32 13.87 -14.48 -2.82
CA ASP A 32 14.44 -14.86 -4.13
C ASP A 32 14.88 -13.61 -4.88
N PRO A 33 16.18 -13.48 -5.23
CA PRO A 33 16.72 -12.27 -5.87
C PRO A 33 16.02 -11.94 -7.20
N THR A 34 15.52 -12.95 -7.92
CA THR A 34 14.83 -12.75 -9.21
C THR A 34 13.44 -12.16 -9.01
N GLN A 35 12.73 -12.61 -7.98
CA GLN A 35 11.43 -12.06 -7.61
C GLN A 35 11.58 -10.62 -7.09
N VAL A 36 12.55 -10.38 -6.20
CA VAL A 36 12.87 -9.04 -5.67
C VAL A 36 13.20 -8.08 -6.82
N ALA A 37 14.04 -8.49 -7.78
CA ALA A 37 14.37 -7.68 -8.95
C ALA A 37 13.14 -7.38 -9.82
N ALA A 38 12.27 -8.35 -10.06
CA ALA A 38 11.04 -8.17 -10.84
C ALA A 38 10.06 -7.19 -10.14
N TYR A 39 9.96 -7.28 -8.81
CA TYR A 39 9.15 -6.37 -8.01
C TYR A 39 9.73 -4.94 -8.03
N ALA A 40 11.04 -4.79 -7.85
CA ALA A 40 11.72 -3.50 -7.93
C ALA A 40 11.58 -2.85 -9.31
N GLU A 41 11.68 -3.64 -10.41
CA GLU A 41 11.45 -3.16 -11.77
C GLU A 41 10.02 -2.64 -11.97
N ALA A 42 9.01 -3.38 -11.50
CA ALA A 42 7.61 -2.96 -11.57
C ALA A 42 7.35 -1.65 -10.81
N GLY A 43 8.06 -1.43 -9.70
CA GLY A 43 7.98 -0.24 -8.86
C GLY A 43 8.73 0.99 -9.37
N ARG A 44 9.55 0.87 -10.42
CA ARG A 44 10.30 2.02 -10.97
C ARG A 44 9.39 3.16 -11.39
N ILE A 45 9.92 4.38 -11.45
CA ILE A 45 9.19 5.59 -11.86
C ILE A 45 8.55 5.48 -13.24
N ASP A 46 9.07 4.62 -14.09
CA ASP A 46 8.55 4.28 -15.42
C ASP A 46 7.92 2.88 -15.49
N GLY A 47 7.81 2.19 -14.35
CA GLY A 47 7.22 0.86 -14.20
C GLY A 47 5.69 0.89 -14.13
N VAL A 48 5.10 -0.31 -14.12
CA VAL A 48 3.62 -0.46 -14.12
C VAL A 48 2.96 0.06 -12.86
N MET A 49 3.69 0.15 -11.74
CA MET A 49 3.20 0.65 -10.45
C MET A 49 3.31 2.15 -10.30
N ALA A 50 3.90 2.88 -11.25
CA ALA A 50 4.16 4.33 -11.14
C ALA A 50 2.91 5.15 -10.80
N ALA A 51 1.76 4.81 -11.40
CA ALA A 51 0.49 5.48 -11.11
C ALA A 51 -0.02 5.17 -9.70
N ALA A 52 0.05 3.90 -9.28
CA ALA A 52 -0.39 3.45 -7.98
C ALA A 52 0.49 4.04 -6.86
N TYR A 53 1.79 4.02 -7.04
CA TYR A 53 2.72 4.61 -6.07
C TYR A 53 2.50 6.11 -5.92
N LEU A 54 2.36 6.85 -7.02
CA LEU A 54 2.08 8.28 -6.92
C LEU A 54 0.72 8.57 -6.26
N PHE A 55 -0.31 7.76 -6.58
CA PHE A 55 -1.61 7.87 -5.94
C PHE A 55 -1.50 7.68 -4.42
N GLN A 56 -0.89 6.59 -3.99
CA GLN A 56 -0.74 6.28 -2.56
C GLN A 56 0.15 7.30 -1.86
N SER A 57 1.30 7.65 -2.45
CA SER A 57 2.25 8.61 -1.84
C SER A 57 1.63 9.98 -1.61
N ALA A 58 0.80 10.47 -2.55
CA ALA A 58 0.10 11.72 -2.40
C ALA A 58 -0.96 11.69 -1.28
N HIS A 59 -1.74 10.62 -1.18
CA HIS A 59 -2.72 10.44 -0.09
C HIS A 59 -2.06 10.20 1.27
N ILE A 60 -0.96 9.43 1.31
CA ILE A 60 -0.16 9.25 2.52
C ILE A 60 0.35 10.60 3.00
N SER A 61 0.92 11.42 2.11
CA SER A 61 1.43 12.75 2.46
C SER A 61 0.35 13.65 3.09
N GLN A 62 -0.92 13.56 2.63
CA GLN A 62 -2.03 14.28 3.29
C GLN A 62 -2.30 13.74 4.71
N THR A 63 -2.22 12.43 4.88
CA THR A 63 -2.53 11.80 6.18
C THR A 63 -1.45 12.06 7.22
N ILE A 64 -0.17 12.07 6.79
CA ILE A 64 0.98 12.27 7.69
C ILE A 64 1.45 13.73 7.79
N ALA A 65 0.73 14.67 7.17
CA ALA A 65 1.10 16.09 7.24
C ALA A 65 1.26 16.56 8.69
N GLY A 66 2.32 17.31 8.97
CA GLY A 66 2.65 17.81 10.31
C GLY A 66 3.14 16.76 11.31
N LYS A 67 3.41 15.53 10.88
CA LYS A 67 4.03 14.47 11.69
C LYS A 67 5.56 14.60 11.61
N LEU A 68 6.28 13.91 12.53
CA LEU A 68 7.74 13.91 12.54
C LEU A 68 8.32 12.52 12.37
N GLN A 69 7.83 11.54 13.13
CA GLN A 69 8.31 10.16 13.12
C GLN A 69 7.27 9.26 12.45
N VAL A 70 7.60 8.66 11.33
CA VAL A 70 6.72 7.82 10.53
C VAL A 70 7.30 6.41 10.42
N LEU A 71 6.50 5.40 10.75
CA LEU A 71 6.84 4.00 10.61
C LEU A 71 6.15 3.42 9.38
N ASP A 72 6.90 2.77 8.50
CA ASP A 72 6.37 2.06 7.33
C ASP A 72 6.50 0.54 7.54
N LEU A 73 5.38 -0.17 7.59
CA LEU A 73 5.32 -1.60 7.86
C LEU A 73 5.30 -2.40 6.55
N GLY A 74 6.29 -3.28 6.37
CA GLY A 74 6.50 -4.03 5.15
C GLY A 74 6.99 -3.12 4.02
N CYS A 75 8.08 -2.38 4.27
CA CYS A 75 8.58 -1.37 3.32
C CYS A 75 9.20 -1.98 2.04
N GLY A 76 9.45 -3.29 2.00
CA GLY A 76 10.09 -3.97 0.88
C GLY A 76 11.40 -3.30 0.45
N PRO A 77 11.66 -3.15 -0.86
CA PRO A 77 12.85 -2.48 -1.39
C PRO A 77 12.76 -0.95 -1.28
N ALA A 78 11.83 -0.43 -0.49
CA ALA A 78 11.59 0.99 -0.21
C ALA A 78 11.31 1.87 -1.43
N THR A 79 10.88 1.34 -2.56
CA THR A 79 10.60 2.14 -3.77
C THR A 79 9.49 3.17 -3.50
N GLN A 80 8.42 2.77 -2.85
CA GLN A 80 7.34 3.69 -2.49
C GLN A 80 7.70 4.56 -1.29
N LEU A 81 8.35 3.99 -0.27
CA LEU A 81 8.80 4.76 0.90
C LEU A 81 9.76 5.89 0.50
N ALA A 82 10.68 5.64 -0.44
CA ALA A 82 11.57 6.66 -0.96
C ALA A 82 10.81 7.82 -1.62
N GLN A 83 9.79 7.52 -2.43
CA GLN A 83 8.94 8.57 -3.03
C GLN A 83 8.17 9.37 -1.96
N ILE A 84 7.67 8.71 -0.90
CA ILE A 84 7.00 9.39 0.21
C ILE A 84 8.00 10.29 0.98
N ALA A 85 9.21 9.78 1.23
CA ALA A 85 10.27 10.51 1.93
C ALA A 85 10.78 11.72 1.14
N GLU A 86 10.88 11.60 -0.19
CA GLU A 86 11.21 12.70 -1.10
C GLU A 86 10.14 13.81 -1.07
N LEU A 87 8.86 13.44 -1.03
CA LEU A 87 7.73 14.37 -0.91
C LEU A 87 7.71 15.07 0.47
N ASN A 88 8.26 14.44 1.51
CA ASN A 88 8.17 14.89 2.89
C ASN A 88 9.57 14.97 3.54
N PRO A 89 10.47 15.85 3.08
CA PRO A 89 11.89 15.85 3.47
C PRO A 89 12.15 16.23 4.93
N THR A 90 11.18 16.81 5.61
CA THR A 90 11.28 17.20 7.03
C THR A 90 10.87 16.09 8.00
N LEU A 91 10.24 15.01 7.50
CA LEU A 91 9.81 13.86 8.29
C LEU A 91 10.94 12.84 8.35
N GLN A 92 10.99 12.07 9.43
CA GLN A 92 11.88 10.92 9.59
C GLN A 92 11.09 9.64 9.42
N PHE A 93 11.57 8.76 8.56
CA PHE A 93 10.94 7.50 8.24
C PHE A 93 11.77 6.32 8.76
N THR A 94 11.07 5.34 9.33
CA THR A 94 11.65 4.02 9.63
C THR A 94 10.89 2.97 8.85
N GLY A 95 11.54 2.38 7.84
CA GLY A 95 11.01 1.25 7.09
C GLY A 95 11.29 -0.05 7.84
N VAL A 96 10.24 -0.85 8.04
CA VAL A 96 10.33 -2.19 8.65
C VAL A 96 10.03 -3.25 7.61
N ASP A 97 10.87 -4.25 7.51
CA ASP A 97 10.62 -5.45 6.71
C ASP A 97 11.23 -6.67 7.37
N LEU A 98 10.69 -7.84 7.10
CA LEU A 98 11.19 -9.10 7.62
C LEU A 98 12.36 -9.64 6.76
N SER A 99 12.37 -9.33 5.46
CA SER A 99 13.38 -9.76 4.48
C SER A 99 14.68 -8.96 4.61
N PRO A 100 15.81 -9.60 4.93
CA PRO A 100 17.11 -8.95 4.89
C PRO A 100 17.51 -8.55 3.46
N THR A 101 17.09 -9.31 2.44
CA THR A 101 17.35 -9.02 1.02
C THR A 101 16.63 -7.75 0.60
N MET A 102 15.34 -7.62 0.91
CA MET A 102 14.57 -6.40 0.66
C MET A 102 15.20 -5.18 1.35
N LEU A 103 15.63 -5.31 2.60
CA LEU A 103 16.26 -4.21 3.33
C LEU A 103 17.62 -3.83 2.79
N ALA A 104 18.38 -4.77 2.22
CA ALA A 104 19.63 -4.46 1.54
C ALA A 104 19.37 -3.63 0.28
N ASP A 105 18.40 -4.01 -0.53
CA ASP A 105 17.98 -3.26 -1.72
C ASP A 105 17.39 -1.89 -1.36
N ALA A 106 16.61 -1.82 -0.28
CA ALA A 106 16.05 -0.58 0.24
C ALA A 106 17.14 0.42 0.62
N LYS A 107 18.19 -0.02 1.34
CA LYS A 107 19.34 0.82 1.71
C LYS A 107 20.09 1.33 0.47
N ASN A 108 20.31 0.45 -0.51
CA ASN A 108 20.95 0.81 -1.76
C ASN A 108 20.12 1.84 -2.54
N HIS A 109 18.81 1.62 -2.66
CA HIS A 109 17.90 2.50 -3.37
C HIS A 109 17.84 3.90 -2.75
N VAL A 110 17.61 3.98 -1.46
CA VAL A 110 17.57 5.24 -0.70
C VAL A 110 18.91 5.98 -0.76
N GLY A 111 20.03 5.23 -0.68
CA GLY A 111 21.38 5.77 -0.83
C GLY A 111 21.65 6.36 -2.21
N GLN A 112 21.21 5.69 -3.29
CA GLN A 112 21.31 6.21 -4.66
C GLN A 112 20.53 7.51 -4.87
N LEU A 113 19.39 7.67 -4.18
CA LEU A 113 18.57 8.87 -4.22
C LEU A 113 19.11 9.99 -3.29
N GLY A 114 20.12 9.71 -2.48
CA GLY A 114 20.70 10.68 -1.54
C GLY A 114 19.76 11.07 -0.40
N LEU A 115 18.72 10.27 -0.11
CA LEU A 115 17.78 10.52 0.97
C LEU A 115 18.47 10.25 2.33
N ARG A 116 18.31 11.18 3.27
CA ARG A 116 18.92 11.10 4.61
C ARG A 116 17.90 10.97 5.73
N ASN A 117 16.64 10.98 5.39
CA ASN A 117 15.50 10.92 6.31
C ASN A 117 14.82 9.55 6.36
N VAL A 118 15.48 8.49 5.89
CA VAL A 118 14.97 7.12 5.91
C VAL A 118 15.96 6.19 6.60
N GLY A 119 15.51 5.52 7.66
CA GLY A 119 16.21 4.42 8.33
C GLY A 119 15.46 3.09 8.13
N PHE A 120 16.13 1.97 8.43
CA PHE A 120 15.57 0.63 8.25
C PHE A 120 15.78 -0.24 9.48
N LEU A 121 14.78 -1.08 9.78
CA LEU A 121 14.77 -2.04 10.87
C LEU A 121 14.28 -3.39 10.35
N GLN A 122 15.04 -4.46 10.59
CA GLN A 122 14.55 -5.82 10.33
C GLN A 122 13.71 -6.27 11.52
N ALA A 123 12.41 -6.45 11.29
CA ALA A 123 11.47 -6.94 12.30
C ALA A 123 10.21 -7.54 11.67
N ASP A 124 9.53 -8.38 12.43
CA ASP A 124 8.19 -8.84 12.15
C ASP A 124 7.18 -7.74 12.52
N ILE A 125 6.32 -7.36 11.58
CA ILE A 125 5.30 -6.31 11.78
C ILE A 125 4.22 -6.72 12.81
N THR A 126 4.15 -7.99 13.20
CA THR A 126 3.31 -8.48 14.29
C THR A 126 3.99 -8.40 15.65
N ARG A 127 5.30 -8.03 15.68
CA ARG A 127 6.11 -7.96 16.88
C ARG A 127 7.23 -6.93 16.76
N LEU A 128 6.93 -5.69 17.10
CA LEU A 128 7.84 -4.54 16.96
C LEU A 128 8.60 -4.23 18.26
N ASP A 129 9.22 -5.24 18.87
CA ASP A 129 9.87 -5.14 20.21
C ASP A 129 10.90 -4.00 20.30
N SER A 130 11.59 -3.67 19.20
CA SER A 130 12.60 -2.61 19.14
C SER A 130 12.00 -1.21 19.04
N ILE A 131 10.67 -1.08 18.85
CA ILE A 131 9.99 0.20 18.76
C ILE A 131 9.24 0.48 20.06
N ALA A 132 9.59 1.56 20.71
CA ALA A 132 8.99 1.93 21.99
C ALA A 132 7.49 2.24 21.85
N THR A 133 6.71 1.96 22.89
CA THR A 133 5.31 2.33 23.00
C THR A 133 5.15 3.85 22.85
N ALA A 134 4.12 4.29 22.10
CA ALA A 134 3.78 5.69 21.87
C ALA A 134 4.98 6.54 21.37
N SER A 135 5.81 6.00 20.48
CA SER A 135 6.99 6.68 19.94
C SER A 135 6.77 7.23 18.52
N MET A 136 5.82 6.68 17.75
CA MET A 136 5.58 7.06 16.37
C MET A 136 4.43 8.06 16.23
N ASP A 137 4.62 9.11 15.41
CA ASP A 137 3.58 10.09 15.10
C ASP A 137 2.63 9.58 14.02
N ALA A 138 3.11 8.68 13.15
CA ALA A 138 2.30 8.04 12.14
C ALA A 138 2.79 6.62 11.86
N VAL A 139 1.86 5.75 11.44
CA VAL A 139 2.13 4.41 10.91
C VAL A 139 1.49 4.29 9.54
N ILE A 140 2.29 3.86 8.57
CA ILE A 140 1.83 3.59 7.20
C ILE A 140 2.13 2.15 6.82
N SER A 141 1.39 1.61 5.88
CA SER A 141 1.68 0.32 5.23
C SER A 141 1.03 0.27 3.86
N THR A 142 1.74 -0.24 2.88
CA THR A 142 1.25 -0.37 1.52
C THR A 142 1.54 -1.75 0.96
N MET A 143 0.50 -2.51 0.63
CA MET A 143 0.59 -3.83 -0.01
C MET A 143 1.49 -4.83 0.74
N ALA A 144 1.36 -4.90 2.07
CA ALA A 144 2.17 -5.78 2.91
C ALA A 144 1.34 -6.68 3.83
N LEU A 145 0.14 -6.25 4.23
CA LEU A 145 -0.64 -6.97 5.24
C LEU A 145 -1.22 -8.30 4.73
N HIS A 146 -1.42 -8.44 3.41
CA HIS A 146 -1.90 -9.70 2.81
C HIS A 146 -0.91 -10.86 2.96
N HIS A 147 0.39 -10.59 3.17
CA HIS A 147 1.39 -11.61 3.47
C HIS A 147 1.20 -12.24 4.86
N LEU A 148 0.50 -11.60 5.79
CA LEU A 148 0.26 -12.15 7.12
C LEU A 148 -0.50 -13.48 7.03
N PRO A 149 -0.06 -14.56 7.72
CA PRO A 149 -0.59 -15.90 7.49
C PRO A 149 -2.07 -16.06 7.84
N THR A 150 -2.50 -15.43 8.95
CA THR A 150 -3.85 -15.60 9.50
C THR A 150 -4.46 -14.29 9.97
N GLN A 151 -5.77 -14.29 10.22
CA GLN A 151 -6.48 -13.18 10.86
C GLN A 151 -5.91 -12.83 12.24
N ALA A 152 -5.40 -13.83 12.98
CA ALA A 152 -4.75 -13.58 14.27
C ALA A 152 -3.47 -12.75 14.12
N HIS A 153 -2.66 -13.00 13.09
CA HIS A 153 -1.48 -12.18 12.79
C HIS A 153 -1.88 -10.76 12.33
N LEU A 154 -2.96 -10.63 11.55
CA LEU A 154 -3.50 -9.31 11.20
C LEU A 154 -3.91 -8.54 12.46
N GLN A 155 -4.61 -9.19 13.39
CA GLN A 155 -4.99 -8.61 14.66
C GLN A 155 -3.77 -8.18 15.49
N GLN A 156 -2.76 -9.03 15.61
CA GLN A 156 -1.49 -8.72 16.31
C GLN A 156 -0.78 -7.51 15.68
N CYS A 157 -0.72 -7.45 14.34
CA CYS A 157 -0.16 -6.29 13.65
C CYS A 157 -0.89 -4.99 14.02
N PHE A 158 -2.22 -5.01 14.06
CA PHE A 158 -3.02 -3.84 14.46
C PHE A 158 -2.83 -3.47 15.95
N GLU A 159 -2.62 -4.45 16.81
CA GLU A 159 -2.27 -4.22 18.23
C GLU A 159 -0.90 -3.55 18.36
N GLU A 160 0.09 -3.96 17.58
CA GLU A 160 1.40 -3.32 17.51
C GLU A 160 1.31 -1.90 16.95
N ILE A 161 0.53 -1.67 15.89
CA ILE A 161 0.24 -0.32 15.38
C ILE A 161 -0.29 0.57 16.50
N ARG A 162 -1.30 0.10 17.25
CA ARG A 162 -1.85 0.83 18.38
C ARG A 162 -0.81 1.11 19.47
N ARG A 163 0.03 0.12 19.78
CA ARG A 163 1.05 0.23 20.82
C ARG A 163 2.11 1.28 20.49
N VAL A 164 2.63 1.25 19.27
CA VAL A 164 3.73 2.15 18.87
C VAL A 164 3.26 3.56 18.56
N LEU A 165 1.99 3.74 18.21
CA LEU A 165 1.42 5.01 17.81
C LEU A 165 1.16 5.92 19.02
N LYS A 166 1.58 7.16 18.93
CA LYS A 166 1.25 8.19 19.94
C LYS A 166 -0.26 8.46 19.97
N PRO A 167 -0.81 8.90 21.11
CA PRO A 167 -2.19 9.40 21.14
C PRO A 167 -2.42 10.47 20.07
N GLY A 168 -3.47 10.30 19.24
CA GLY A 168 -3.74 11.19 18.10
C GLY A 168 -2.80 11.05 16.92
N GLY A 169 -2.00 9.99 16.90
CA GLY A 169 -1.15 9.66 15.76
C GLY A 169 -1.95 9.31 14.50
N ALA A 170 -1.31 9.44 13.35
CA ALA A 170 -1.92 9.18 12.05
C ALA A 170 -1.73 7.73 11.60
N VAL A 171 -2.70 7.22 10.85
CA VAL A 171 -2.63 5.88 10.24
C VAL A 171 -3.01 5.99 8.76
N TYR A 172 -2.23 5.32 7.90
CA TYR A 172 -2.61 5.06 6.51
C TYR A 172 -2.17 3.66 6.12
N LEU A 173 -3.12 2.73 6.02
CA LEU A 173 -2.87 1.37 5.60
C LEU A 173 -3.66 1.11 4.31
N THR A 174 -3.02 0.57 3.31
CA THR A 174 -3.69 0.16 2.08
C THR A 174 -3.24 -1.23 1.67
N ASP A 175 -4.21 -2.06 1.30
CA ASP A 175 -3.94 -3.42 0.87
C ASP A 175 -5.02 -3.95 -0.09
N PHE A 176 -4.73 -5.10 -0.68
CA PHE A 176 -5.71 -5.85 -1.45
C PHE A 176 -6.85 -6.33 -0.56
N CYS A 177 -8.05 -6.32 -1.15
CA CYS A 177 -9.19 -7.00 -0.60
C CYS A 177 -9.53 -8.24 -1.42
N ARG A 178 -9.98 -9.28 -0.73
CA ARG A 178 -10.32 -10.55 -1.37
C ARG A 178 -11.46 -10.40 -2.35
N LEU A 179 -11.18 -10.79 -3.59
CA LEU A 179 -12.15 -10.83 -4.66
C LEU A 179 -13.06 -12.06 -4.55
N LYS A 180 -14.20 -12.04 -5.22
CA LYS A 180 -15.20 -13.09 -5.14
C LYS A 180 -14.99 -14.21 -6.16
N SER A 181 -14.14 -14.03 -7.18
CA SER A 181 -13.92 -15.04 -8.19
C SER A 181 -12.48 -15.13 -8.69
N LEU A 182 -12.03 -16.35 -9.00
CA LEU A 182 -10.74 -16.59 -9.63
C LEU A 182 -10.59 -15.84 -10.96
N LYS A 183 -11.67 -15.69 -11.74
CA LYS A 183 -11.60 -14.92 -12.99
C LYS A 183 -11.27 -13.46 -12.75
N SER A 184 -11.76 -12.88 -11.66
CA SER A 184 -11.42 -11.51 -11.26
C SER A 184 -9.96 -11.41 -10.81
N VAL A 185 -9.50 -12.37 -10.03
CA VAL A 185 -8.07 -12.47 -9.62
C VAL A 185 -7.16 -12.50 -10.85
N LEU A 186 -7.41 -13.45 -11.76
CA LEU A 186 -6.62 -13.59 -12.99
C LEU A 186 -6.69 -12.34 -13.88
N PHE A 187 -7.87 -11.72 -13.98
CA PHE A 187 -8.00 -10.49 -14.75
C PHE A 187 -7.10 -9.39 -14.23
N PHE A 188 -7.13 -9.09 -12.94
CA PHE A 188 -6.32 -8.03 -12.37
C PHE A 188 -4.82 -8.35 -12.39
N ALA A 189 -4.45 -9.59 -12.08
CA ALA A 189 -3.05 -10.02 -12.08
C ALA A 189 -2.39 -9.92 -13.47
N TYR A 190 -3.14 -10.21 -14.54
CA TYR A 190 -2.60 -10.33 -15.89
C TYR A 190 -3.04 -9.23 -16.86
N MET A 191 -3.88 -8.26 -16.44
CA MET A 191 -4.33 -7.18 -17.33
C MET A 191 -3.19 -6.36 -17.93
N ASN A 192 -2.06 -6.31 -17.25
CA ASN A 192 -0.84 -5.61 -17.66
C ASN A 192 0.30 -6.53 -18.08
N ALA A 193 0.07 -7.84 -18.26
CA ALA A 193 1.11 -8.85 -18.50
C ALA A 193 2.06 -8.55 -19.68
N ARG A 194 1.62 -7.77 -20.67
CA ARG A 194 2.47 -7.34 -21.81
C ARG A 194 3.49 -6.24 -21.45
N HIS A 195 3.41 -5.68 -20.26
CA HIS A 195 4.13 -4.48 -19.86
C HIS A 195 4.83 -4.62 -18.49
N GLN A 196 4.81 -5.83 -17.94
CA GLN A 196 5.42 -6.15 -16.65
C GLN A 196 6.11 -7.51 -16.72
N PRO A 197 7.13 -7.76 -15.87
CA PRO A 197 7.75 -9.07 -15.77
C PRO A 197 6.71 -10.16 -15.44
N HIS A 198 6.88 -11.35 -16.02
CA HIS A 198 5.98 -12.48 -15.77
C HIS A 198 5.96 -12.86 -14.28
N LEU A 199 7.12 -12.85 -13.64
CA LEU A 199 7.24 -13.12 -12.20
C LEU A 199 6.42 -12.14 -11.35
N PHE A 200 6.40 -10.85 -11.72
CA PHE A 200 5.54 -9.87 -11.06
C PHE A 200 4.04 -10.18 -11.22
N SER A 201 3.62 -10.68 -12.40
CA SER A 201 2.22 -11.09 -12.60
C SER A 201 1.84 -12.28 -11.72
N LEU A 202 2.73 -13.27 -11.57
CA LEU A 202 2.53 -14.42 -10.70
C LEU A 202 2.46 -14.01 -9.23
N ASP A 203 3.35 -13.12 -8.81
CA ASP A 203 3.36 -12.58 -7.46
C ASP A 203 2.07 -11.79 -7.17
N TYR A 204 1.66 -10.94 -8.10
CA TYR A 204 0.40 -10.20 -7.98
C TYR A 204 -0.82 -11.14 -7.89
N GLU A 205 -0.84 -12.26 -8.64
CA GLU A 205 -1.89 -13.28 -8.51
C GLU A 205 -1.89 -13.89 -7.09
N ARG A 206 -0.72 -14.26 -6.55
CA ARG A 206 -0.58 -14.81 -5.20
C ARG A 206 -1.07 -13.82 -4.14
N SER A 207 -0.66 -12.57 -4.23
CA SER A 207 -1.09 -11.50 -3.34
C SER A 207 -2.61 -11.29 -3.36
N LEU A 208 -3.25 -11.33 -4.53
CA LEU A 208 -4.71 -11.25 -4.64
C LEU A 208 -5.42 -12.46 -4.03
N ARG A 209 -4.82 -13.67 -4.10
CA ARG A 209 -5.33 -14.89 -3.46
C ARG A 209 -5.16 -14.84 -1.94
N ALA A 210 -4.06 -14.25 -1.47
CA ALA A 210 -3.72 -14.09 -0.06
C ALA A 210 -4.47 -12.94 0.63
N ALA A 211 -5.16 -12.08 -0.11
CA ALA A 211 -5.85 -10.92 0.42
C ALA A 211 -6.88 -11.27 1.51
N PHE A 212 -6.97 -10.44 2.54
CA PHE A 212 -8.00 -10.52 3.56
C PHE A 212 -9.34 -9.98 3.06
N LEU A 213 -10.43 -10.36 3.72
CA LEU A 213 -11.73 -9.73 3.50
C LEU A 213 -11.74 -8.30 4.07
N ARG A 214 -12.62 -7.47 3.54
CA ARG A 214 -12.87 -6.14 4.10
C ARG A 214 -13.29 -6.24 5.58
N GLU A 215 -14.11 -7.22 5.91
CA GLU A 215 -14.61 -7.48 7.27
C GLU A 215 -13.49 -7.88 8.22
N ASP A 216 -12.42 -8.54 7.74
CA ASP A 216 -11.24 -8.88 8.54
C ASP A 216 -10.49 -7.60 8.98
N PHE A 217 -10.33 -6.64 8.06
CA PHE A 217 -9.74 -5.34 8.36
C PHE A 217 -10.64 -4.49 9.28
N GLU A 218 -11.96 -4.53 9.07
CA GLU A 218 -12.93 -3.85 9.93
C GLU A 218 -12.87 -4.40 11.36
N ALA A 219 -12.83 -5.72 11.53
CA ALA A 219 -12.73 -6.36 12.83
C ALA A 219 -11.41 -6.02 13.55
N ALA A 220 -10.27 -6.13 12.86
CA ALA A 220 -8.97 -5.78 13.41
C ALA A 220 -8.90 -4.28 13.79
N GLY A 221 -9.41 -3.40 12.94
CA GLY A 221 -9.42 -1.96 13.18
C GLY A 221 -10.34 -1.54 14.31
N ALA A 222 -11.55 -2.08 14.38
CA ALA A 222 -12.55 -1.72 15.39
C ALA A 222 -12.10 -2.01 16.82
N SER A 223 -11.32 -3.09 17.01
CA SER A 223 -10.84 -3.51 18.33
C SER A 223 -9.56 -2.78 18.78
N THR A 224 -8.84 -2.15 17.86
CA THR A 224 -7.49 -1.67 18.15
C THR A 224 -7.26 -0.20 17.81
N LEU A 225 -7.89 0.34 16.78
CA LEU A 225 -7.62 1.69 16.32
C LEU A 225 -8.58 2.71 16.95
N ALA A 226 -8.11 3.95 17.09
CA ALA A 226 -8.87 5.03 17.69
C ALA A 226 -10.15 5.36 16.90
N SER A 227 -11.15 5.92 17.58
CA SER A 227 -12.38 6.45 16.96
C SER A 227 -12.04 7.53 15.91
N GLY A 228 -12.72 7.47 14.75
CA GLY A 228 -12.52 8.43 13.65
C GLY A 228 -11.68 7.90 12.48
N ILE A 229 -11.10 6.70 12.60
CA ILE A 229 -10.45 6.02 11.48
C ILE A 229 -11.52 5.52 10.52
N LYS A 230 -11.30 5.76 9.23
CA LYS A 230 -12.21 5.34 8.15
C LYS A 230 -11.60 4.17 7.38
N LEU A 231 -12.42 3.16 7.12
CA LEU A 231 -12.13 2.11 6.16
C LEU A 231 -12.88 2.42 4.86
N LEU A 232 -12.13 2.64 3.81
CA LEU A 232 -12.60 2.98 2.47
C LEU A 232 -12.14 1.89 1.49
N SER A 233 -12.82 1.75 0.36
CA SER A 233 -12.41 0.80 -0.68
C SER A 233 -12.74 1.33 -2.06
N THR A 234 -12.18 0.70 -3.09
CA THR A 234 -12.59 0.95 -4.47
C THR A 234 -14.07 0.68 -4.66
N PHE A 235 -14.74 1.56 -5.43
CA PHE A 235 -16.19 1.58 -5.56
C PHE A 235 -16.75 0.26 -6.11
N LYS A 236 -17.73 -0.31 -5.41
CA LYS A 236 -18.48 -1.53 -5.77
C LYS A 236 -17.66 -2.83 -5.83
N VAL A 237 -16.42 -2.80 -6.26
CA VAL A 237 -15.50 -3.94 -6.25
C VAL A 237 -14.34 -3.59 -5.33
N PRO A 238 -14.30 -4.16 -4.12
CA PRO A 238 -13.28 -3.82 -3.14
C PRO A 238 -11.93 -4.49 -3.48
N LEU A 239 -11.33 -4.11 -4.62
CA LEU A 239 -10.01 -4.59 -5.01
C LEU A 239 -8.94 -4.10 -4.04
N LEU A 240 -9.05 -2.83 -3.63
CA LEU A 240 -8.15 -2.18 -2.69
C LEU A 240 -8.93 -1.57 -1.55
N THR A 241 -8.36 -1.66 -0.35
CA THR A 241 -8.87 -1.07 0.88
C THR A 241 -7.89 -0.03 1.40
N VAL A 242 -8.40 1.06 1.95
CA VAL A 242 -7.63 2.10 2.65
C VAL A 242 -8.22 2.28 4.04
N ILE A 243 -7.38 2.13 5.06
CA ILE A 243 -7.71 2.42 6.45
C ILE A 243 -6.89 3.64 6.86
N LYS A 244 -7.56 4.72 7.25
CA LYS A 244 -6.85 5.96 7.48
C LYS A 244 -7.51 6.89 8.49
N THR A 245 -6.69 7.69 9.13
CA THR A 245 -7.11 8.88 9.88
C THR A 245 -7.53 10.00 8.93
N PRO A 246 -8.22 11.05 9.41
CA PRO A 246 -8.56 12.21 8.60
C PRO A 246 -7.34 12.87 7.95
N ASP A 247 -7.54 13.41 6.74
CA ASP A 247 -6.52 14.16 6.02
C ASP A 247 -6.30 15.54 6.63
N LEU A 248 -5.07 16.00 6.53
CA LEU A 248 -4.68 17.38 6.76
C LEU A 248 -4.35 18.07 5.42
N PRO A 249 -4.44 19.39 5.35
CA PRO A 249 -4.01 20.12 4.15
C PRO A 249 -2.54 19.82 3.83
N LEU A 250 -2.25 19.52 2.56
CA LEU A 250 -0.88 19.39 2.09
C LEU A 250 -0.18 20.75 2.08
N ASP A 251 1.09 20.73 2.43
CA ASP A 251 1.97 21.87 2.17
C ASP A 251 2.01 22.21 0.68
N THR A 252 2.13 23.51 0.37
CA THR A 252 2.13 24.01 -1.02
C THR A 252 3.32 23.46 -1.83
N ALA A 253 4.46 23.19 -1.19
CA ALA A 253 5.61 22.59 -1.86
C ALA A 253 5.32 21.14 -2.25
N VAL A 254 4.73 20.35 -1.34
CA VAL A 254 4.30 18.97 -1.61
C VAL A 254 3.25 18.93 -2.73
N GLN A 255 2.25 19.82 -2.70
CA GLN A 255 1.25 19.90 -3.77
C GLN A 255 1.87 20.17 -5.14
N ARG A 256 2.83 21.12 -5.21
CA ARG A 256 3.55 21.41 -6.46
C ARG A 256 4.34 20.21 -6.96
N GLN A 257 5.01 19.49 -6.06
CA GLN A 257 5.80 18.32 -6.41
C GLN A 257 4.92 17.17 -6.89
N VAL A 258 3.82 16.86 -6.19
CA VAL A 258 2.81 15.87 -6.64
C VAL A 258 2.27 16.20 -8.04
N LYS A 259 1.97 17.47 -8.29
CA LYS A 259 1.51 17.93 -9.60
C LYS A 259 2.59 17.76 -10.68
N ALA A 260 3.83 18.06 -10.38
CA ALA A 260 4.96 17.86 -11.29
C ALA A 260 5.17 16.37 -11.60
N MET A 261 5.16 15.51 -10.59
CA MET A 261 5.25 14.05 -10.76
C MET A 261 4.11 13.51 -11.63
N ARG A 262 2.87 13.97 -11.41
CA ARG A 262 1.73 13.60 -12.27
C ARG A 262 1.94 14.03 -13.73
N GLN A 263 2.48 15.22 -13.97
CA GLN A 263 2.78 15.69 -15.31
C GLN A 263 3.87 14.86 -16.00
N GLY A 264 4.84 14.37 -15.23
CA GLY A 264 5.92 13.49 -15.69
C GLY A 264 5.50 12.06 -16.00
N LEU A 265 4.34 11.60 -15.54
CA LEU A 265 3.84 10.26 -15.85
C LEU A 265 3.63 10.09 -17.36
N ARG A 266 3.99 8.91 -17.90
CA ARG A 266 3.61 8.51 -19.26
C ARG A 266 2.09 8.60 -19.44
N PRO A 267 1.57 8.91 -20.65
CA PRO A 267 0.14 9.10 -20.90
C PRO A 267 -0.75 7.95 -20.40
N ARG A 268 -0.25 6.70 -20.49
CA ARG A 268 -0.93 5.52 -19.99
C ARG A 268 -1.10 5.59 -18.46
N TYR A 269 -0.01 5.78 -17.72
CA TYR A 269 -0.04 5.82 -16.25
C TYR A 269 -0.81 7.03 -15.70
N ARG A 270 -0.87 8.11 -16.47
CA ARG A 270 -1.73 9.25 -16.13
C ARG A 270 -3.21 8.90 -16.22
N ARG A 271 -3.60 8.03 -17.18
CA ARG A 271 -4.98 7.50 -17.24
C ARG A 271 -5.25 6.57 -16.07
N ASP A 272 -4.34 5.65 -15.80
CA ASP A 272 -4.46 4.72 -14.66
C ASP A 272 -4.61 5.48 -13.33
N LEU A 273 -3.82 6.53 -13.11
CA LEU A 273 -3.96 7.43 -11.97
C LEU A 273 -5.34 8.08 -11.90
N ASN A 274 -5.86 8.59 -13.02
CA ASN A 274 -7.19 9.19 -13.05
C ASN A 274 -8.30 8.18 -12.78
N ASP A 275 -8.18 6.95 -13.27
CA ASP A 275 -9.13 5.88 -13.01
C ASP A 275 -9.12 5.52 -11.50
N MET A 276 -7.96 5.42 -10.87
CA MET A 276 -7.85 5.22 -9.42
C MET A 276 -8.52 6.35 -8.64
N ARG A 277 -8.27 7.62 -8.99
CA ARG A 277 -8.91 8.78 -8.36
C ARG A 277 -10.43 8.71 -8.45
N ILE A 278 -10.98 8.31 -9.61
CA ILE A 278 -12.41 8.14 -9.79
C ILE A 278 -12.95 6.99 -8.91
N PHE A 279 -12.35 5.80 -8.99
CA PHE A 279 -12.83 4.63 -8.27
C PHE A 279 -12.74 4.78 -6.74
N PHE A 280 -11.64 5.35 -6.24
CA PHE A 280 -11.51 5.63 -4.82
C PHE A 280 -12.39 6.81 -4.37
N GLY A 281 -12.52 7.86 -5.18
CA GLY A 281 -13.40 8.99 -4.90
C GLY A 281 -14.86 8.55 -4.77
N LEU A 282 -15.35 7.71 -5.68
CA LEU A 282 -16.67 7.07 -5.59
C LEU A 282 -16.76 6.11 -4.39
N GLY A 283 -15.66 5.50 -3.96
CA GLY A 283 -15.54 4.65 -2.78
C GLY A 283 -15.43 5.43 -1.45
N GLY A 284 -15.47 6.76 -1.50
CA GLY A 284 -15.49 7.63 -0.32
C GLY A 284 -14.17 8.36 0.00
N LEU A 285 -13.09 8.12 -0.75
CA LEU A 285 -11.82 8.85 -0.61
C LEU A 285 -11.92 10.19 -1.36
N ARG A 286 -12.56 11.18 -0.75
CA ARG A 286 -12.98 12.43 -1.42
C ARG A 286 -11.92 13.52 -1.47
N ASN A 287 -10.96 13.51 -0.55
CA ASN A 287 -9.89 14.52 -0.53
C ASN A 287 -8.81 14.17 -1.54
N ASP A 288 -8.91 14.75 -2.72
CA ASP A 288 -8.02 14.47 -3.84
C ASP A 288 -6.77 15.36 -3.77
N PRO A 289 -5.54 14.82 -3.64
CA PRO A 289 -4.31 15.59 -3.53
C PRO A 289 -3.75 16.13 -4.87
N PHE A 290 -4.42 15.88 -6.03
CA PHE A 290 -3.90 16.15 -7.38
C PHE A 290 -4.41 17.41 -8.04
#